data_5204fc9a13af63dad0029f974a681cdc
#
_entry.id   5204fc9a13af63dad0029f974a681cdc
#
_cell.length_a   1.000
_cell.length_b   1.000
_cell.length_c   1.000
_cell.angle_alpha   90.00
_cell.angle_beta   90.00
_cell.angle_gamma   90.00
#
_symmetry.space_group_name_H-M   'P 1'
#
loop_
_entity.id
_entity.type
_entity.pdbx_description
1 polymer ?
#
loop_
_entity_poly.entity_id
_entity_poly.type
_entity_poly.pdbx_seq_one_letter_code
_entity_poly.pdbx_strand_id
1 'polypeptide(L)'
;SRASNVLKAARSYGLTAKGMQMEPAALREVQAPAVLFWEFNHYVVHEGFLRRPGRRGAVRLNDPDKGRRVVSAEEFDASFTGVALVLEPGPSFRKGGRKPGLLGALPARLRGTGATLLTALLASLLLVVVGAALPALSRTYIDLFLIGERTSVLGPLFVAMGALVALTASLTALQQANLLRGRIISSTLSSARFLRHLLRLPVTFFAQRSPADLVQRLQSNDTVAETLARDLAAAAVDGVVVVLYALLLWTYDPQLTLVGVGIALLNIVAMRVVIQLRATRTQKLRADNARLTTTAYTGLQLIETMKATGGEDGFFRRWAGQHATTLEEQQRLGVPTAVLSVVAPALATFNSALILWIGGLRAVEGHLSVGLLVAFQALMVRFTAPLTRLNGVAGRIQDFAADVTRLRDVEAFPADGLYRREGGAGGEADTRRLAGRVELEGLTFGYSPLDPPLLTDFSLTVGPGRQVALVGGSGSGKSTVSRLLAGLYQPWEGTIRIDGQPLTEIPRSALAASVSFVDQDVFLFEGTVRENVTLWDPSLPDEAVRTALRDAGLEEVIARRPDGIHARVEQDGRNFSGGQRQR
;
A
#
# COMPACT_ATOMS: atom_id res chain seq x y z
N SER A 1 4.26 20.97 -6.53
CA SER A 1 3.15 21.97 -6.49
C SER A 1 3.72 23.35 -6.26
N ARG A 2 3.17 24.39 -6.89
CA ARG A 2 3.55 25.77 -6.62
C ARG A 2 2.94 26.23 -5.30
N ALA A 3 3.65 27.01 -4.47
CA ALA A 3 3.14 27.60 -3.23
C ALA A 3 1.78 28.28 -3.41
N SER A 4 1.60 29.00 -4.54
CA SER A 4 0.34 29.65 -4.91
C SER A 4 -0.85 28.69 -4.99
N ASN A 5 -0.64 27.45 -5.49
CA ASN A 5 -1.71 26.46 -5.60
C ASN A 5 -2.11 25.90 -4.22
N VAL A 6 -1.12 25.72 -3.32
CA VAL A 6 -1.41 25.32 -1.95
C VAL A 6 -2.24 26.39 -1.21
N LEU A 7 -1.89 27.68 -1.41
CA LEU A 7 -2.64 28.79 -0.84
C LEU A 7 -4.06 28.92 -1.43
N LYS A 8 -4.22 28.76 -2.75
CA LYS A 8 -5.54 28.75 -3.40
C LYS A 8 -6.40 27.59 -2.87
N ALA A 9 -5.84 26.39 -2.78
CA ALA A 9 -6.54 25.24 -2.23
C ALA A 9 -6.93 25.46 -0.76
N ALA A 10 -6.06 26.02 0.08
CA ALA A 10 -6.39 26.34 1.46
C ALA A 10 -7.57 27.33 1.55
N ARG A 11 -7.58 28.36 0.69
CA ARG A 11 -8.69 29.35 0.61
C ARG A 11 -10.01 28.70 0.16
N SER A 12 -9.99 27.71 -0.71
CA SER A 12 -11.22 27.00 -1.13
C SER A 12 -11.86 26.20 0.01
N TYR A 13 -11.07 25.82 1.03
CA TYR A 13 -11.57 25.23 2.29
C TYR A 13 -12.00 26.26 3.34
N GLY A 14 -12.04 27.54 2.99
CA GLY A 14 -12.43 28.63 3.91
C GLY A 14 -11.33 29.07 4.88
N LEU A 15 -10.07 28.70 4.62
CA LEU A 15 -8.93 29.16 5.40
C LEU A 15 -8.43 30.52 4.89
N THR A 16 -7.97 31.37 5.79
CA THR A 16 -7.15 32.53 5.44
C THR A 16 -5.71 32.03 5.28
N ALA A 17 -5.16 32.16 4.07
CA ALA A 17 -3.87 31.58 3.71
C ALA A 17 -2.93 32.68 3.18
N LYS A 18 -1.74 32.80 3.81
CA LYS A 18 -0.69 33.76 3.44
C LYS A 18 0.64 33.04 3.26
N GLY A 19 1.36 33.36 2.18
CA GLY A 19 2.76 32.94 1.99
C GLY A 19 3.68 34.03 2.56
N MET A 20 4.62 33.66 3.39
CA MET A 20 5.57 34.58 4.03
C MET A 20 6.99 34.02 3.89
N GLN A 21 7.94 34.93 3.71
CA GLN A 21 9.36 34.59 3.83
C GLN A 21 9.80 34.97 5.23
N MET A 22 10.44 34.04 5.96
CA MET A 22 10.82 34.25 7.34
C MET A 22 12.02 33.40 7.73
N GLU A 23 12.76 33.87 8.72
CA GLU A 23 13.84 33.12 9.36
C GLU A 23 13.29 32.08 10.34
N PRO A 24 14.07 31.02 10.69
CA PRO A 24 13.68 30.01 11.68
C PRO A 24 13.28 30.59 13.05
N ALA A 25 13.88 31.72 13.45
CA ALA A 25 13.56 32.40 14.71
C ALA A 25 12.14 32.99 14.70
N ALA A 26 11.75 33.66 13.60
CA ALA A 26 10.44 34.28 13.42
C ALA A 26 9.31 33.22 13.35
N LEU A 27 9.60 32.01 12.92
CA LEU A 27 8.62 30.91 12.89
C LEU A 27 8.11 30.52 14.29
N ARG A 28 8.82 30.87 15.36
CA ARG A 28 8.38 30.63 16.74
C ARG A 28 7.17 31.49 17.16
N GLU A 29 6.97 32.57 16.46
CA GLU A 29 5.84 33.49 16.68
C GLU A 29 4.59 33.07 15.87
N VAL A 30 4.78 32.20 14.88
CA VAL A 30 3.70 31.69 14.05
C VAL A 30 2.97 30.56 14.79
N GLN A 31 1.65 30.71 14.87
CA GLN A 31 0.81 29.66 15.46
C GLN A 31 0.83 28.39 14.58
N ALA A 32 1.25 27.29 15.17
CA ALA A 32 1.22 25.99 14.49
C ALA A 32 -0.24 25.48 14.33
N PRO A 33 -0.58 24.74 13.24
CA PRO A 33 0.33 24.26 12.20
C PRO A 33 0.58 25.26 11.06
N ALA A 34 1.77 25.25 10.48
CA ALA A 34 2.14 25.97 9.26
C ALA A 34 2.74 25.02 8.23
N VAL A 35 2.58 25.31 6.95
CA VAL A 35 3.19 24.51 5.87
C VAL A 35 4.49 25.17 5.44
N LEU A 36 5.61 24.44 5.51
CA LEU A 36 6.94 24.95 5.18
C LEU A 36 7.44 24.36 3.88
N PHE A 37 8.15 25.15 3.08
CA PHE A 37 8.87 24.64 1.92
C PHE A 37 10.23 24.11 2.38
N TRP A 38 10.52 22.86 2.05
CA TRP A 38 11.62 22.08 2.63
C TRP A 38 12.56 21.57 1.56
N GLU A 39 13.87 21.69 1.79
CA GLU A 39 14.93 21.23 0.87
C GLU A 39 14.74 21.68 -0.60
N PHE A 40 14.04 22.77 -0.85
CA PHE A 40 13.70 23.32 -2.18
C PHE A 40 12.92 22.34 -3.10
N ASN A 41 12.35 21.27 -2.56
CA ASN A 41 11.70 20.24 -3.37
C ASN A 41 10.28 19.87 -2.93
N HIS A 42 9.92 19.96 -1.64
CA HIS A 42 8.60 19.56 -1.15
C HIS A 42 8.11 20.40 0.03
N TYR A 43 6.89 20.15 0.47
CA TYR A 43 6.27 20.84 1.60
C TYR A 43 6.10 19.91 2.78
N VAL A 44 6.42 20.41 3.98
CA VAL A 44 6.22 19.72 5.26
C VAL A 44 5.33 20.55 6.18
N VAL A 45 4.61 19.92 7.11
CA VAL A 45 3.80 20.61 8.09
C VAL A 45 4.57 20.78 9.40
N HIS A 46 4.76 22.01 9.82
CA HIS A 46 5.31 22.38 11.12
C HIS A 46 4.24 22.19 12.20
N GLU A 47 4.48 21.30 13.17
CA GLU A 47 3.56 21.02 14.28
C GLU A 47 3.96 21.71 15.61
N GLY A 48 5.07 22.45 15.61
CA GLY A 48 5.55 23.22 16.75
C GLY A 48 6.95 22.87 17.22
N PHE A 49 7.49 23.68 18.10
CA PHE A 49 8.80 23.50 18.74
C PHE A 49 8.68 22.66 20.00
N LEU A 50 9.64 21.76 20.24
CA LEU A 50 9.68 20.94 21.45
C LEU A 50 10.33 21.70 22.62
N ARG A 51 9.64 21.76 23.76
CA ARG A 51 10.12 22.40 25.00
C ARG A 51 10.62 21.37 26.02
N ARG A 52 11.47 20.41 25.61
CA ARG A 52 12.04 19.42 26.55
C ARG A 52 13.48 19.73 26.94
N PRO A 53 13.88 19.51 28.22
CA PRO A 53 15.28 19.61 28.65
C PRO A 53 16.15 18.67 27.80
N GLY A 54 17.31 19.13 27.32
CA GLY A 54 18.23 18.37 26.46
C GLY A 54 17.91 18.36 24.96
N ARG A 55 16.74 18.90 24.51
CA ARG A 55 16.36 19.03 23.09
C ARG A 55 15.83 20.43 22.79
N ARG A 56 16.49 21.46 23.32
CA ARG A 56 16.10 22.86 23.06
C ARG A 56 16.24 23.18 21.58
N GLY A 57 15.17 23.68 20.96
CA GLY A 57 15.15 24.05 19.55
C GLY A 57 14.78 22.92 18.57
N ALA A 58 14.55 21.70 19.04
CA ALA A 58 14.06 20.64 18.16
C ALA A 58 12.62 20.94 17.69
N VAL A 59 12.36 20.66 16.40
CA VAL A 59 11.11 20.99 15.70
C VAL A 59 10.36 19.71 15.36
N ARG A 60 9.05 19.69 15.61
CA ARG A 60 8.18 18.60 15.19
C ARG A 60 7.63 18.92 13.82
N LEU A 61 7.92 18.05 12.88
CA LEU A 61 7.45 18.13 11.50
C LEU A 61 6.60 16.91 11.15
N ASN A 62 5.57 17.14 10.33
CA ASN A 62 4.85 16.08 9.66
C ASN A 62 5.19 16.20 8.16
N ASP A 63 6.04 15.32 7.70
CA ASP A 63 6.53 15.26 6.34
C ASP A 63 5.65 14.23 5.57
N PRO A 64 5.00 14.62 4.48
CA PRO A 64 4.20 13.69 3.67
C PRO A 64 4.99 12.46 3.18
N ASP A 65 6.30 12.62 2.98
CA ASP A 65 7.19 11.58 2.46
C ASP A 65 7.75 10.69 3.60
N LYS A 66 8.16 11.33 4.70
CA LYS A 66 8.88 10.70 5.82
C LYS A 66 8.02 10.50 7.08
N GLY A 67 6.78 11.00 7.07
CA GLY A 67 5.88 10.95 8.22
C GLY A 67 6.23 11.95 9.33
N ARG A 68 5.63 11.76 10.51
CA ARG A 68 5.91 12.60 11.68
C ARG A 68 7.31 12.35 12.23
N ARG A 69 8.13 13.39 12.26
CA ARG A 69 9.50 13.33 12.79
C ARG A 69 9.85 14.55 13.64
N VAL A 70 10.89 14.39 14.44
CA VAL A 70 11.50 15.47 15.20
C VAL A 70 12.88 15.72 14.63
N VAL A 71 13.13 16.93 14.18
CA VAL A 71 14.43 17.34 13.62
C VAL A 71 15.17 18.21 14.63
N SER A 72 16.51 18.16 14.60
CA SER A 72 17.33 19.07 15.41
C SER A 72 17.22 20.50 14.89
N ALA A 73 17.65 21.47 15.70
CA ALA A 73 17.69 22.87 15.26
C ALA A 73 18.64 23.06 14.07
N GLU A 74 19.76 22.34 14.04
CA GLU A 74 20.75 22.39 12.96
C GLU A 74 20.19 21.79 11.65
N GLU A 75 19.53 20.62 11.71
CA GLU A 75 18.87 20.02 10.55
C GLU A 75 17.75 20.93 10.04
N PHE A 76 17.01 21.57 10.95
CA PHE A 76 15.93 22.49 10.59
C PHE A 76 16.48 23.71 9.85
N ASP A 77 17.53 24.31 10.34
CA ASP A 77 18.16 25.51 9.74
C ASP A 77 18.77 25.20 8.36
N ALA A 78 19.39 24.04 8.22
CA ALA A 78 19.97 23.60 6.95
C ALA A 78 18.93 23.25 5.87
N SER A 79 17.72 22.85 6.24
CA SER A 79 16.72 22.33 5.30
C SER A 79 15.51 23.25 5.07
N PHE A 80 15.24 24.18 5.99
CA PHE A 80 14.17 25.17 5.84
C PHE A 80 14.57 26.25 4.84
N THR A 81 13.77 26.41 3.79
CA THR A 81 14.08 27.36 2.69
C THR A 81 13.69 28.82 2.98
N GLY A 82 13.17 29.10 4.17
CA GLY A 82 12.67 30.42 4.53
C GLY A 82 11.22 30.69 4.08
N VAL A 83 10.57 29.77 3.34
CA VAL A 83 9.20 29.97 2.87
C VAL A 83 8.22 29.21 3.76
N ALA A 84 7.31 29.95 4.39
CA ALA A 84 6.23 29.42 5.22
C ALA A 84 4.86 29.84 4.67
N LEU A 85 3.92 28.89 4.65
CA LEU A 85 2.53 29.15 4.32
C LEU A 85 1.74 29.06 5.64
N VAL A 86 1.29 30.21 6.10
CA VAL A 86 0.51 30.35 7.35
C VAL A 86 -0.96 30.21 7.01
N LEU A 87 -1.62 29.28 7.69
CA LEU A 87 -3.02 28.92 7.46
C LEU A 87 -3.82 29.17 8.75
N GLU A 88 -4.80 30.04 8.68
CA GLU A 88 -5.66 30.39 9.82
C GLU A 88 -7.13 30.08 9.47
N PRO A 89 -7.95 29.64 10.43
CA PRO A 89 -9.38 29.46 10.20
C PRO A 89 -10.05 30.78 9.78
N GLY A 90 -10.65 30.81 8.60
CA GLY A 90 -11.45 31.95 8.14
C GLY A 90 -12.92 31.83 8.58
N PRO A 91 -13.76 32.84 8.27
CA PRO A 91 -15.18 32.86 8.70
C PRO A 91 -16.02 31.70 8.14
N SER A 92 -15.65 31.20 6.96
CA SER A 92 -16.33 30.07 6.29
C SER A 92 -15.69 28.71 6.57
N PHE A 93 -14.62 28.66 7.37
CA PHE A 93 -13.92 27.42 7.68
C PHE A 93 -14.79 26.49 8.52
N ARG A 94 -15.03 25.29 8.05
CA ARG A 94 -15.66 24.21 8.81
C ARG A 94 -14.64 23.13 9.13
N LYS A 95 -14.41 22.88 10.41
CA LYS A 95 -13.52 21.79 10.85
C LYS A 95 -14.12 20.46 10.43
N GLY A 96 -13.45 19.75 9.51
CA GLY A 96 -13.87 18.47 8.97
C GLY A 96 -12.70 17.48 8.90
N GLY A 97 -12.98 16.29 8.39
CA GLY A 97 -11.97 15.25 8.18
C GLY A 97 -11.75 14.40 9.44
N ARG A 98 -12.34 13.21 9.48
CA ARG A 98 -11.96 12.17 10.45
C ARG A 98 -10.95 11.25 9.80
N LYS A 99 -9.83 10.99 10.48
CA LYS A 99 -8.96 9.88 10.05
C LYS A 99 -9.82 8.61 10.02
N PRO A 100 -9.96 7.94 8.87
CA PRO A 100 -10.74 6.72 8.81
C PRO A 100 -10.11 5.69 9.76
N GLY A 101 -10.90 5.21 10.72
CA GLY A 101 -10.43 4.19 11.67
C GLY A 101 -10.12 2.90 10.93
N LEU A 102 -9.00 2.27 11.28
CA LEU A 102 -8.59 0.97 10.74
C LEU A 102 -9.67 -0.11 10.90
N LEU A 103 -10.31 -0.13 12.06
CA LEU A 103 -11.37 -1.09 12.40
C LEU A 103 -12.57 -1.02 11.45
N GLY A 104 -12.88 0.16 10.90
CA GLY A 104 -13.98 0.31 9.94
C GLY A 104 -13.71 -0.29 8.55
N ALA A 105 -12.43 -0.57 8.21
CA ALA A 105 -12.07 -1.20 6.93
C ALA A 105 -12.05 -2.73 6.99
N LEU A 106 -11.91 -3.32 8.18
CA LEU A 106 -11.75 -4.76 8.40
C LEU A 106 -12.97 -5.58 7.91
N PRO A 107 -14.23 -5.25 8.26
CA PRO A 107 -15.37 -6.08 7.88
C PRO A 107 -15.56 -6.24 6.37
N ALA A 108 -15.28 -5.19 5.60
CA ALA A 108 -15.40 -5.22 4.15
C ALA A 108 -14.34 -6.13 3.50
N ARG A 109 -13.14 -6.21 4.10
CA ARG A 109 -12.01 -7.02 3.60
C ARG A 109 -12.05 -8.47 4.09
N LEU A 110 -12.73 -8.74 5.21
CA LEU A 110 -12.95 -10.09 5.74
C LEU A 110 -14.15 -10.81 5.10
N ARG A 111 -14.92 -10.15 4.25
CA ARG A 111 -16.06 -10.79 3.55
C ARG A 111 -15.58 -11.94 2.68
N GLY A 112 -16.13 -13.14 2.94
CA GLY A 112 -15.80 -14.38 2.25
C GLY A 112 -14.66 -15.20 2.88
N THR A 113 -13.97 -14.67 3.91
CA THR A 113 -12.87 -15.39 4.58
C THR A 113 -13.18 -15.80 6.02
N GLY A 114 -14.37 -15.47 6.53
CA GLY A 114 -14.74 -15.70 7.93
C GLY A 114 -14.62 -17.16 8.36
N ALA A 115 -15.10 -18.10 7.56
CA ALA A 115 -15.03 -19.53 7.88
C ALA A 115 -13.58 -20.06 7.93
N THR A 116 -12.73 -19.64 6.96
CA THR A 116 -11.32 -20.07 6.93
C THR A 116 -10.51 -19.50 8.08
N LEU A 117 -10.78 -18.26 8.49
CA LEU A 117 -10.14 -17.64 9.65
C LEU A 117 -10.62 -18.27 10.97
N LEU A 118 -11.92 -18.57 11.07
CA LEU A 118 -12.45 -19.24 12.26
C LEU A 118 -11.88 -20.64 12.43
N THR A 119 -11.81 -21.44 11.36
CA THR A 119 -11.20 -22.79 11.42
C THR A 119 -9.70 -22.73 11.75
N ALA A 120 -8.96 -21.75 11.21
CA ALA A 120 -7.56 -21.54 11.55
C ALA A 120 -7.40 -21.12 13.04
N LEU A 121 -8.28 -20.28 13.55
CA LEU A 121 -8.31 -19.87 14.97
C LEU A 121 -8.59 -21.06 15.89
N LEU A 122 -9.60 -21.88 15.57
CA LEU A 122 -9.92 -23.08 16.36
C LEU A 122 -8.77 -24.10 16.34
N ALA A 123 -8.16 -24.34 15.17
CA ALA A 123 -6.98 -25.20 15.07
C ALA A 123 -5.81 -24.66 15.90
N SER A 124 -5.60 -23.34 15.90
CA SER A 124 -4.57 -22.70 16.72
C SER A 124 -4.82 -22.88 18.22
N LEU A 125 -6.06 -22.70 18.65
CA LEU A 125 -6.45 -22.88 20.06
C LEU A 125 -6.26 -24.34 20.51
N LEU A 126 -6.61 -25.30 19.65
CA LEU A 126 -6.40 -26.71 19.92
C LEU A 126 -4.90 -27.06 19.99
N LEU A 127 -4.07 -26.43 19.13
CA LEU A 127 -2.61 -26.56 19.19
C LEU A 127 -2.01 -26.08 20.52
N VAL A 128 -2.64 -25.12 21.22
CA VAL A 128 -2.20 -24.71 22.56
C VAL A 128 -2.38 -25.83 23.56
N VAL A 129 -3.54 -26.47 23.55
CA VAL A 129 -3.85 -27.59 24.46
C VAL A 129 -2.89 -28.75 24.19
N VAL A 130 -2.73 -29.14 22.94
CA VAL A 130 -1.79 -30.19 22.51
C VAL A 130 -0.34 -29.80 22.86
N GLY A 131 0.01 -28.51 22.69
CA GLY A 131 1.32 -27.97 23.05
C GLY A 131 1.63 -28.05 24.57
N ALA A 132 0.64 -27.96 25.44
CA ALA A 132 0.79 -28.12 26.88
C ALA A 132 0.95 -29.57 27.30
N ALA A 133 0.46 -30.51 26.50
CA ALA A 133 0.55 -31.94 26.83
C ALA A 133 1.99 -32.48 26.73
N LEU A 134 2.82 -31.99 25.82
CA LEU A 134 4.21 -32.47 25.66
C LEU A 134 5.08 -32.24 26.91
N PRO A 135 5.10 -31.05 27.53
CA PRO A 135 5.76 -30.84 28.81
C PRO A 135 5.23 -31.76 29.95
N ALA A 136 3.92 -32.00 29.98
CA ALA A 136 3.32 -32.91 30.95
C ALA A 136 3.80 -34.36 30.76
N LEU A 137 3.90 -34.84 29.52
CA LEU A 137 4.47 -36.15 29.20
C LEU A 137 5.97 -36.22 29.58
N SER A 138 6.73 -35.14 29.31
CA SER A 138 8.14 -35.06 29.72
C SER A 138 8.31 -35.13 31.23
N ARG A 139 7.43 -34.48 32.01
CA ARG A 139 7.38 -34.62 33.47
C ARG A 139 7.13 -36.06 33.89
N THR A 140 6.11 -36.70 33.31
CA THR A 140 5.77 -38.10 33.62
C THR A 140 6.93 -39.06 33.32
N TYR A 141 7.64 -38.84 32.21
CA TYR A 141 8.83 -39.59 31.84
C TYR A 141 9.94 -39.47 32.91
N ILE A 142 10.26 -38.24 33.34
CA ILE A 142 11.34 -38.01 34.30
C ILE A 142 10.95 -38.53 35.70
N ASP A 143 9.76 -38.15 36.19
CA ASP A 143 9.37 -38.46 37.58
C ASP A 143 9.01 -39.93 37.78
N LEU A 144 8.33 -40.61 36.84
CA LEU A 144 7.88 -41.99 37.02
C LEU A 144 8.84 -43.02 36.44
N PHE A 145 9.50 -42.73 35.31
CA PHE A 145 10.42 -43.68 34.68
C PHE A 145 11.86 -43.51 35.17
N LEU A 146 12.45 -42.29 35.01
CA LEU A 146 13.87 -42.08 35.36
C LEU A 146 14.13 -42.13 36.87
N ILE A 147 13.26 -41.52 37.68
CA ILE A 147 13.43 -41.43 39.13
C ILE A 147 12.68 -42.57 39.83
N GLY A 148 11.47 -42.89 39.36
CA GLY A 148 10.61 -43.90 39.97
C GLY A 148 10.83 -45.31 39.44
N GLU A 149 11.77 -45.54 38.49
CA GLU A 149 12.16 -46.82 37.89
C GLU A 149 11.00 -47.68 37.35
N ARG A 150 9.85 -47.06 37.05
CA ARG A 150 8.65 -47.75 36.55
C ARG A 150 8.72 -47.98 35.03
N THR A 151 9.24 -49.12 34.59
CA THR A 151 9.38 -49.49 33.17
C THR A 151 8.04 -49.68 32.46
N SER A 152 6.96 -50.02 33.19
CA SER A 152 5.62 -50.22 32.61
C SER A 152 5.00 -48.97 31.96
N VAL A 153 5.52 -47.78 32.29
CA VAL A 153 5.01 -46.51 31.77
C VAL A 153 5.58 -46.20 30.38
N LEU A 154 6.70 -46.79 29.96
CA LEU A 154 7.39 -46.48 28.72
C LEU A 154 6.53 -46.70 27.47
N GLY A 155 5.90 -47.87 27.32
CA GLY A 155 5.09 -48.19 26.14
C GLY A 155 3.95 -47.22 25.92
N PRO A 156 3.05 -47.01 26.92
CA PRO A 156 1.99 -46.03 26.81
C PRO A 156 2.49 -44.59 26.54
N LEU A 157 3.62 -44.21 27.14
CA LEU A 157 4.20 -42.87 26.98
C LEU A 157 4.67 -42.64 25.53
N PHE A 158 5.39 -43.60 24.94
CA PHE A 158 5.84 -43.48 23.53
C PHE A 158 4.65 -43.44 22.55
N VAL A 159 3.62 -44.21 22.78
CA VAL A 159 2.39 -44.18 21.99
C VAL A 159 1.72 -42.82 22.11
N ALA A 160 1.59 -42.27 23.34
CA ALA A 160 1.01 -40.95 23.57
C ALA A 160 1.84 -39.83 22.92
N MET A 161 3.16 -39.89 22.99
CA MET A 161 4.05 -38.95 22.33
C MET A 161 3.92 -39.02 20.80
N GLY A 162 3.89 -40.22 20.22
CA GLY A 162 3.67 -40.41 18.78
C GLY A 162 2.33 -39.87 18.30
N ALA A 163 1.25 -40.16 19.04
CA ALA A 163 -0.08 -39.63 18.78
C ALA A 163 -0.11 -38.08 18.85
N LEU A 164 0.57 -37.49 19.84
CA LEU A 164 0.68 -36.07 20.04
C LEU A 164 1.44 -35.38 18.88
N VAL A 165 2.53 -36.00 18.41
CA VAL A 165 3.28 -35.50 17.24
C VAL A 165 2.41 -35.55 15.99
N ALA A 166 1.72 -36.67 15.72
CA ALA A 166 0.82 -36.81 14.58
C ALA A 166 -0.33 -35.79 14.62
N LEU A 167 -0.93 -35.59 15.80
CA LEU A 167 -1.99 -34.62 16.01
C LEU A 167 -1.47 -33.18 15.81
N THR A 168 -0.30 -32.86 16.35
CA THR A 168 0.33 -31.54 16.15
C THR A 168 0.59 -31.26 14.67
N ALA A 169 1.16 -32.24 13.94
CA ALA A 169 1.41 -32.12 12.51
C ALA A 169 0.12 -31.91 11.71
N SER A 170 -0.92 -32.69 12.00
CA SER A 170 -2.23 -32.60 11.34
C SER A 170 -2.91 -31.25 11.59
N LEU A 171 -2.93 -30.79 12.84
CA LEU A 171 -3.50 -29.50 13.21
C LEU A 171 -2.73 -28.31 12.59
N THR A 172 -1.39 -28.41 12.58
CA THR A 172 -0.55 -27.38 11.94
C THR A 172 -0.78 -27.34 10.44
N ALA A 173 -0.87 -28.48 9.77
CA ALA A 173 -1.20 -28.56 8.35
C ALA A 173 -2.58 -27.96 8.06
N LEU A 174 -3.59 -28.30 8.86
CA LEU A 174 -4.95 -27.74 8.75
C LEU A 174 -4.96 -26.22 8.96
N GLN A 175 -4.26 -25.72 9.96
CA GLN A 175 -4.11 -24.31 10.25
C GLN A 175 -3.49 -23.56 9.07
N GLN A 176 -2.33 -24.03 8.58
CA GLN A 176 -1.61 -23.40 7.48
C GLN A 176 -2.42 -23.42 6.17
N ALA A 177 -3.09 -24.54 5.86
CA ALA A 177 -3.95 -24.64 4.68
C ALA A 177 -5.11 -23.64 4.72
N ASN A 178 -5.76 -23.46 5.89
CA ASN A 178 -6.85 -22.48 6.02
C ASN A 178 -6.37 -21.04 5.99
N LEU A 179 -5.22 -20.72 6.59
CA LEU A 179 -4.61 -19.38 6.48
C LEU A 179 -4.24 -19.05 5.04
N LEU A 180 -3.66 -20.00 4.29
CA LEU A 180 -3.33 -19.83 2.88
C LEU A 180 -4.59 -19.61 2.03
N ARG A 181 -5.63 -20.43 2.23
CA ARG A 181 -6.93 -20.24 1.54
C ARG A 181 -7.53 -18.86 1.83
N GLY A 182 -7.55 -18.46 3.10
CA GLY A 182 -8.05 -17.14 3.51
C GLY A 182 -7.27 -15.99 2.85
N ARG A 183 -5.94 -16.10 2.77
CA ARG A 183 -5.08 -15.15 2.08
C ARG A 183 -5.44 -15.06 0.59
N ILE A 184 -5.48 -16.19 -0.13
CA ILE A 184 -5.77 -16.23 -1.57
C ILE A 184 -7.16 -15.62 -1.86
N ILE A 185 -8.20 -16.03 -1.13
CA ILE A 185 -9.55 -15.50 -1.32
C ILE A 185 -9.58 -13.98 -1.08
N SER A 186 -8.99 -13.51 0.03
CA SER A 186 -8.97 -12.09 0.38
C SER A 186 -8.20 -11.27 -0.66
N SER A 187 -7.00 -11.73 -1.08
CA SER A 187 -6.19 -11.07 -2.10
C SER A 187 -6.94 -10.97 -3.42
N THR A 188 -7.42 -12.11 -3.96
CA THR A 188 -8.10 -12.15 -5.26
C THR A 188 -9.35 -11.26 -5.28
N LEU A 189 -10.22 -11.36 -4.25
CA LEU A 189 -11.44 -10.56 -4.18
C LEU A 189 -11.17 -9.06 -3.98
N SER A 190 -10.15 -8.71 -3.18
CA SER A 190 -9.79 -7.31 -2.95
C SER A 190 -9.16 -6.70 -4.19
N SER A 191 -8.21 -7.38 -4.82
CA SER A 191 -7.53 -6.89 -6.02
C SER A 191 -8.48 -6.78 -7.21
N ALA A 192 -9.38 -7.75 -7.40
CA ALA A 192 -10.41 -7.68 -8.45
C ALA A 192 -11.38 -6.51 -8.23
N ARG A 193 -11.86 -6.30 -7.00
CA ARG A 193 -12.75 -5.16 -6.67
C ARG A 193 -12.04 -3.83 -6.85
N PHE A 194 -10.79 -3.74 -6.37
CA PHE A 194 -9.98 -2.53 -6.48
C PHE A 194 -9.73 -2.17 -7.95
N LEU A 195 -9.28 -3.14 -8.76
CA LEU A 195 -9.01 -2.91 -10.19
C LEU A 195 -10.28 -2.53 -10.95
N ARG A 196 -11.41 -3.22 -10.68
CA ARG A 196 -12.70 -2.86 -11.28
C ARG A 196 -13.13 -1.44 -10.91
N HIS A 197 -12.93 -1.03 -9.66
CA HIS A 197 -13.22 0.34 -9.23
C HIS A 197 -12.26 1.34 -9.88
N LEU A 198 -10.97 1.05 -9.90
CA LEU A 198 -9.95 1.88 -10.53
C LEU A 198 -10.27 2.16 -12.01
N LEU A 199 -10.64 1.13 -12.77
CA LEU A 199 -11.02 1.28 -14.19
C LEU A 199 -12.29 2.11 -14.41
N ARG A 200 -13.10 2.33 -13.37
CA ARG A 200 -14.31 3.17 -13.41
C ARG A 200 -14.09 4.60 -12.94
N LEU A 201 -12.87 4.96 -12.56
CA LEU A 201 -12.56 6.32 -12.13
C LEU A 201 -12.44 7.26 -13.31
N PRO A 202 -12.77 8.57 -13.14
CA PRO A 202 -12.62 9.56 -14.20
C PRO A 202 -11.14 9.81 -14.55
N VAL A 203 -10.89 10.24 -15.77
CA VAL A 203 -9.53 10.51 -16.28
C VAL A 203 -8.80 11.57 -15.43
N THR A 204 -9.53 12.50 -14.83
CA THR A 204 -8.98 13.50 -13.90
C THR A 204 -8.26 12.89 -12.71
N PHE A 205 -8.67 11.70 -12.25
CA PHE A 205 -7.99 10.97 -11.19
C PHE A 205 -6.59 10.52 -11.64
N PHE A 206 -6.48 10.00 -12.86
CA PHE A 206 -5.22 9.49 -13.42
C PHE A 206 -4.24 10.62 -13.80
N ALA A 207 -4.76 11.76 -14.24
CA ALA A 207 -3.94 12.93 -14.61
C ALA A 207 -3.10 13.48 -13.44
N GLN A 208 -3.50 13.21 -12.20
CA GLN A 208 -2.83 13.70 -10.99
C GLN A 208 -1.92 12.66 -10.32
N ARG A 209 -1.87 11.43 -10.84
CA ARG A 209 -1.17 10.29 -10.22
C ARG A 209 -0.32 9.55 -11.24
N SER A 210 0.83 9.05 -10.81
CA SER A 210 1.66 8.23 -11.68
C SER A 210 1.09 6.81 -11.82
N PRO A 211 1.15 6.21 -13.01
CA PRO A 211 0.75 4.81 -13.20
C PRO A 211 1.48 3.85 -12.27
N ALA A 212 2.77 4.09 -12.00
CA ALA A 212 3.57 3.28 -11.09
C ALA A 212 3.03 3.27 -9.65
N ASP A 213 2.58 4.44 -9.12
CA ASP A 213 1.93 4.53 -7.81
C ASP A 213 0.65 3.70 -7.76
N LEU A 214 -0.16 3.73 -8.82
CA LEU A 214 -1.40 2.96 -8.90
C LEU A 214 -1.15 1.44 -8.95
N VAL A 215 -0.13 0.99 -9.68
CA VAL A 215 0.30 -0.42 -9.71
C VAL A 215 0.80 -0.85 -8.33
N GLN A 216 1.60 -0.01 -7.66
CA GLN A 216 2.06 -0.29 -6.30
C GLN A 216 0.88 -0.40 -5.31
N ARG A 217 -0.14 0.46 -5.44
CA ARG A 217 -1.37 0.36 -4.64
C ARG A 217 -2.13 -0.94 -4.91
N LEU A 218 -2.17 -1.40 -6.15
CA LEU A 218 -2.77 -2.70 -6.47
C LEU A 218 -2.04 -3.84 -5.76
N GLN A 219 -0.70 -3.84 -5.76
CA GLN A 219 0.13 -4.80 -5.02
C GLN A 219 -0.05 -4.71 -3.50
N SER A 220 -0.33 -3.51 -2.98
CA SER A 220 -0.64 -3.33 -1.54
C SER A 220 -1.89 -4.09 -1.10
N ASN A 221 -2.82 -4.47 -1.99
CA ASN A 221 -3.93 -5.35 -1.63
C ASN A 221 -3.44 -6.74 -1.18
N ASP A 222 -2.42 -7.28 -1.84
CA ASP A 222 -1.84 -8.58 -1.47
C ASP A 222 -1.16 -8.50 -0.11
N THR A 223 -0.39 -7.43 0.13
CA THR A 223 0.25 -7.17 1.42
C THR A 223 -0.78 -7.00 2.54
N VAL A 224 -1.86 -6.26 2.27
CA VAL A 224 -2.97 -6.07 3.22
C VAL A 224 -3.69 -7.39 3.51
N ALA A 225 -3.95 -8.21 2.47
CA ALA A 225 -4.58 -9.53 2.65
C ALA A 225 -3.69 -10.48 3.44
N GLU A 226 -2.37 -10.49 3.19
CA GLU A 226 -1.41 -11.29 3.95
C GLU A 226 -1.34 -10.85 5.42
N THR A 227 -1.17 -9.57 5.68
CA THR A 227 -1.11 -9.02 7.04
C THR A 227 -2.40 -9.31 7.82
N LEU A 228 -3.55 -9.20 7.17
CA LEU A 228 -4.84 -9.48 7.79
C LEU A 228 -5.03 -10.96 8.11
N ALA A 229 -4.81 -11.82 7.12
CA ALA A 229 -5.07 -13.26 7.25
C ALA A 229 -4.03 -13.99 8.10
N ARG A 230 -2.77 -13.53 8.09
CA ARG A 230 -1.66 -14.18 8.77
C ARG A 230 -1.28 -13.47 10.07
N ASP A 231 -0.91 -12.19 9.99
CA ASP A 231 -0.29 -11.51 11.11
C ASP A 231 -1.29 -11.10 12.19
N LEU A 232 -2.45 -10.54 11.82
CA LEU A 232 -3.47 -10.14 12.78
C LEU A 232 -4.20 -11.34 13.37
N ALA A 233 -4.48 -12.37 12.56
CA ALA A 233 -5.06 -13.62 13.05
C ALA A 233 -4.11 -14.33 14.02
N ALA A 234 -2.81 -14.44 13.67
CA ALA A 234 -1.80 -15.01 14.55
C ALA A 234 -1.65 -14.19 15.85
N ALA A 235 -1.65 -12.86 15.77
CA ALA A 235 -1.54 -12.00 16.95
C ALA A 235 -2.72 -12.18 17.93
N ALA A 236 -3.94 -12.35 17.42
CA ALA A 236 -5.10 -12.62 18.25
C ALA A 236 -4.96 -13.96 19.00
N VAL A 237 -4.50 -15.01 18.29
CA VAL A 237 -4.20 -16.31 18.91
C VAL A 237 -3.06 -16.18 19.91
N ASP A 238 -1.95 -15.55 19.54
CA ASP A 238 -0.78 -15.37 20.40
C ASP A 238 -1.14 -14.67 21.71
N GLY A 239 -2.07 -13.69 21.67
CA GLY A 239 -2.59 -13.04 22.88
C GLY A 239 -3.30 -14.04 23.83
N VAL A 240 -4.16 -14.90 23.29
CA VAL A 240 -4.85 -15.93 24.07
C VAL A 240 -3.85 -16.96 24.60
N VAL A 241 -2.89 -17.39 23.77
CA VAL A 241 -1.83 -18.34 24.10
C VAL A 241 -1.00 -17.88 25.30
N VAL A 242 -0.58 -16.61 25.28
CA VAL A 242 0.19 -16.00 26.38
C VAL A 242 -0.58 -16.08 27.70
N VAL A 243 -1.87 -15.73 27.69
CA VAL A 243 -2.71 -15.78 28.90
C VAL A 243 -2.86 -17.23 29.40
N LEU A 244 -3.15 -18.16 28.49
CA LEU A 244 -3.32 -19.59 28.87
C LEU A 244 -2.05 -20.19 29.44
N TYR A 245 -0.88 -19.96 28.80
CA TYR A 245 0.39 -20.46 29.34
C TYR A 245 0.80 -19.74 30.62
N ALA A 246 0.52 -18.47 30.81
CA ALA A 246 0.76 -17.78 32.07
C ALA A 246 -0.06 -18.40 33.22
N LEU A 247 -1.35 -18.69 32.98
CA LEU A 247 -2.21 -19.36 33.95
C LEU A 247 -1.71 -20.79 34.28
N LEU A 248 -1.30 -21.53 33.26
CA LEU A 248 -0.77 -22.87 33.44
C LEU A 248 0.55 -22.87 34.25
N LEU A 249 1.47 -21.96 33.94
CA LEU A 249 2.73 -21.78 34.68
C LEU A 249 2.44 -21.39 36.15
N TRP A 250 1.44 -20.53 36.36
CA TRP A 250 1.02 -20.14 37.72
C TRP A 250 0.54 -21.33 38.57
N THR A 251 -0.15 -22.29 37.97
CA THR A 251 -0.58 -23.51 38.68
C THR A 251 0.58 -24.44 39.05
N TYR A 252 1.71 -24.33 38.32
CA TYR A 252 2.90 -25.16 38.59
C TYR A 252 3.75 -24.54 39.71
N ASP A 253 4.15 -23.30 39.59
CA ASP A 253 4.87 -22.57 40.62
C ASP A 253 4.70 -21.03 40.45
N PRO A 254 4.01 -20.35 41.38
CA PRO A 254 3.78 -18.92 41.31
C PRO A 254 5.06 -18.07 41.35
N GLN A 255 6.08 -18.48 42.14
CA GLN A 255 7.31 -17.71 42.30
C GLN A 255 8.15 -17.75 41.02
N LEU A 256 8.34 -18.94 40.44
CA LEU A 256 9.05 -19.07 39.16
C LEU A 256 8.31 -18.37 38.03
N THR A 257 6.97 -18.37 38.06
CA THR A 257 6.16 -17.69 37.08
C THR A 257 6.37 -16.17 37.15
N LEU A 258 6.37 -15.57 38.33
CA LEU A 258 6.63 -14.12 38.51
C LEU A 258 8.01 -13.74 38.01
N VAL A 259 9.03 -14.52 38.29
CA VAL A 259 10.40 -14.31 37.79
C VAL A 259 10.43 -14.39 36.26
N GLY A 260 9.91 -15.46 35.68
CA GLY A 260 9.93 -15.70 34.24
C GLY A 260 9.12 -14.65 33.46
N VAL A 261 7.93 -14.30 33.93
CA VAL A 261 7.09 -13.24 33.33
C VAL A 261 7.76 -11.87 33.48
N GLY A 262 8.38 -11.59 34.64
CA GLY A 262 9.10 -10.34 34.87
C GLY A 262 10.23 -10.11 33.83
N ILE A 263 11.05 -11.15 33.60
CA ILE A 263 12.12 -11.09 32.58
C ILE A 263 11.55 -11.00 31.16
N ALA A 264 10.45 -11.69 30.85
CA ALA A 264 9.79 -11.60 29.57
C ALA A 264 9.24 -10.19 29.32
N LEU A 265 8.66 -9.54 30.32
CA LEU A 265 8.22 -8.14 30.24
C LEU A 265 9.41 -7.18 30.06
N LEU A 266 10.52 -7.40 30.76
CA LEU A 266 11.76 -6.64 30.56
C LEU A 266 12.26 -6.75 29.13
N ASN A 267 12.23 -7.96 28.56
CA ASN A 267 12.58 -8.19 27.15
C ASN A 267 11.68 -7.40 26.19
N ILE A 268 10.35 -7.40 26.43
CA ILE A 268 9.39 -6.61 25.64
C ILE A 268 9.71 -5.13 25.72
N VAL A 269 9.99 -4.60 26.91
CA VAL A 269 10.31 -3.17 27.10
C VAL A 269 11.62 -2.82 26.38
N ALA A 270 12.68 -3.62 26.56
CA ALA A 270 13.94 -3.41 25.86
C ALA A 270 13.77 -3.40 24.34
N MET A 271 13.01 -4.36 23.81
CA MET A 271 12.71 -4.44 22.38
C MET A 271 11.90 -3.24 21.89
N ARG A 272 10.90 -2.78 22.64
CA ARG A 272 10.11 -1.57 22.33
C ARG A 272 10.98 -0.32 22.24
N VAL A 273 11.89 -0.12 23.18
CA VAL A 273 12.82 1.02 23.21
C VAL A 273 13.68 1.01 21.94
N VAL A 274 14.28 -0.13 21.59
CA VAL A 274 15.13 -0.23 20.39
C VAL A 274 14.33 0.01 19.10
N ILE A 275 13.13 -0.59 18.99
CA ILE A 275 12.25 -0.39 17.82
C ILE A 275 11.89 1.10 17.66
N GLN A 276 11.56 1.80 18.74
CA GLN A 276 11.24 3.24 18.68
C GLN A 276 12.45 4.08 18.26
N LEU A 277 13.65 3.76 18.75
CA LEU A 277 14.88 4.44 18.36
C LEU A 277 15.22 4.26 16.87
N ARG A 278 14.83 3.12 16.30
CA ARG A 278 15.06 2.78 14.88
C ARG A 278 14.00 3.35 13.93
N ALA A 279 12.77 3.55 14.40
CA ALA A 279 11.61 3.84 13.54
C ALA A 279 11.87 5.02 12.59
N THR A 280 12.37 6.15 13.10
CA THR A 280 12.64 7.36 12.29
C THR A 280 13.74 7.11 11.24
N ARG A 281 14.82 6.43 11.61
CA ARG A 281 15.93 6.12 10.69
C ARG A 281 15.53 5.10 9.63
N THR A 282 14.71 4.12 9.98
CA THR A 282 14.18 3.13 9.02
C THR A 282 13.31 3.80 7.96
N GLN A 283 12.48 4.79 8.34
CA GLN A 283 11.68 5.55 7.37
C GLN A 283 12.57 6.36 6.43
N LYS A 284 13.61 7.04 6.96
CA LYS A 284 14.58 7.77 6.13
C LYS A 284 15.26 6.83 5.14
N LEU A 285 15.77 5.67 5.59
CA LEU A 285 16.41 4.69 4.72
C LEU A 285 15.47 4.19 3.61
N ARG A 286 14.19 3.96 3.91
CA ARG A 286 13.19 3.57 2.90
C ARG A 286 13.00 4.67 1.84
N ALA A 287 12.94 5.94 2.24
CA ALA A 287 12.82 7.07 1.32
C ALA A 287 14.07 7.22 0.44
N ASP A 288 15.27 7.09 1.02
CA ASP A 288 16.53 7.18 0.29
C ASP A 288 16.68 6.02 -0.71
N ASN A 289 16.31 4.80 -0.34
CA ASN A 289 16.25 3.65 -1.26
C ASN A 289 15.25 3.87 -2.42
N ALA A 290 14.08 4.43 -2.14
CA ALA A 290 13.10 4.76 -3.19
C ALA A 290 13.65 5.80 -4.17
N ARG A 291 14.34 6.85 -3.67
CA ARG A 291 15.01 7.86 -4.51
C ARG A 291 16.12 7.24 -5.37
N LEU A 292 16.93 6.37 -4.79
CA LEU A 292 18.00 5.65 -5.49
C LEU A 292 17.44 4.81 -6.64
N THR A 293 16.39 4.04 -6.36
CA THR A 293 15.70 3.22 -7.37
C THR A 293 15.10 4.08 -8.48
N THR A 294 14.44 5.20 -8.13
CA THR A 294 13.88 6.14 -9.11
C THR A 294 14.97 6.75 -9.98
N THR A 295 16.10 7.14 -9.39
CA THR A 295 17.25 7.69 -10.14
C THR A 295 17.77 6.65 -11.14
N ALA A 296 17.98 5.40 -10.71
CA ALA A 296 18.44 4.33 -11.59
C ALA A 296 17.45 4.07 -12.74
N TYR A 297 16.15 3.98 -12.43
CA TYR A 297 15.10 3.76 -13.43
C TYR A 297 15.05 4.89 -14.46
N THR A 298 15.07 6.16 -14.01
CA THR A 298 15.07 7.32 -14.91
C THR A 298 16.32 7.36 -15.78
N GLY A 299 17.48 7.00 -15.22
CA GLY A 299 18.72 6.92 -15.99
C GLY A 299 18.66 5.86 -17.09
N LEU A 300 18.08 4.70 -16.81
CA LEU A 300 17.90 3.65 -17.81
C LEU A 300 16.88 4.04 -18.89
N GLN A 301 15.84 4.77 -18.54
CA GLN A 301 14.89 5.32 -19.53
C GLN A 301 15.53 6.34 -20.46
N LEU A 302 16.51 7.11 -19.97
CA LEU A 302 17.23 8.13 -20.74
C LEU A 302 18.55 7.60 -21.32
N ILE A 303 18.74 6.27 -21.40
CA ILE A 303 20.02 5.67 -21.77
C ILE A 303 20.51 6.11 -23.16
N GLU A 304 19.62 6.21 -24.13
CA GLU A 304 19.97 6.68 -25.49
C GLU A 304 20.49 8.11 -25.47
N THR A 305 19.81 9.01 -24.73
CA THR A 305 20.26 10.41 -24.58
C THR A 305 21.60 10.48 -23.87
N MET A 306 21.80 9.69 -22.80
CA MET A 306 23.08 9.66 -22.08
C MET A 306 24.21 9.15 -22.97
N LYS A 307 23.96 8.08 -23.77
CA LYS A 307 24.93 7.56 -24.73
C LYS A 307 25.26 8.58 -25.83
N ALA A 308 24.24 9.28 -26.34
CA ALA A 308 24.45 10.30 -27.37
C ALA A 308 25.22 11.53 -26.87
N THR A 309 25.13 11.86 -25.57
CA THR A 309 25.74 13.06 -24.98
C THR A 309 27.03 12.76 -24.19
N GLY A 310 27.41 11.48 -24.01
CA GLY A 310 28.56 11.09 -23.18
C GLY A 310 28.37 11.41 -21.68
N GLY A 311 27.10 11.38 -21.22
CA GLY A 311 26.72 11.77 -19.85
C GLY A 311 26.83 10.69 -18.77
N GLU A 312 27.35 9.49 -19.10
CA GLU A 312 27.38 8.31 -18.24
C GLU A 312 28.11 8.55 -16.91
N ASP A 313 29.30 9.15 -16.98
CA ASP A 313 30.10 9.41 -15.78
C ASP A 313 29.45 10.42 -14.84
N GLY A 314 28.76 11.41 -15.40
CA GLY A 314 28.00 12.39 -14.62
C GLY A 314 26.82 11.74 -13.88
N PHE A 315 26.10 10.90 -14.59
CA PHE A 315 25.00 10.13 -14.01
C PHE A 315 25.50 9.13 -12.96
N PHE A 316 26.57 8.38 -13.25
CA PHE A 316 27.16 7.43 -12.31
C PHE A 316 27.59 8.11 -11.01
N ARG A 317 28.29 9.26 -11.08
CA ARG A 317 28.67 10.03 -9.88
C ARG A 317 27.46 10.44 -9.04
N ARG A 318 26.38 10.86 -9.67
CA ARG A 318 25.15 11.22 -8.98
C ARG A 318 24.52 10.02 -8.30
N TRP A 319 24.39 8.90 -9.01
CA TRP A 319 23.85 7.65 -8.46
C TRP A 319 24.72 7.10 -7.33
N ALA A 320 26.04 7.04 -7.52
CA ALA A 320 26.98 6.57 -6.52
C ALA A 320 26.98 7.43 -5.24
N GLY A 321 26.84 8.75 -5.36
CA GLY A 321 26.67 9.64 -4.21
C GLY A 321 25.39 9.34 -3.41
N GLN A 322 24.27 9.12 -4.08
CA GLN A 322 23.03 8.71 -3.41
C GLN A 322 23.15 7.32 -2.77
N HIS A 323 23.81 6.38 -3.45
CA HIS A 323 24.04 5.04 -2.93
C HIS A 323 24.94 5.07 -1.68
N ALA A 324 26.00 5.88 -1.67
CA ALA A 324 26.86 6.06 -0.50
C ALA A 324 26.07 6.60 0.71
N THR A 325 25.18 7.58 0.52
CA THR A 325 24.30 8.09 1.58
C THR A 325 23.37 7.00 2.12
N THR A 326 22.82 6.19 1.22
CA THR A 326 21.94 5.05 1.60
C THR A 326 22.70 4.01 2.41
N LEU A 327 23.94 3.68 2.02
CA LEU A 327 24.80 2.74 2.75
C LEU A 327 25.18 3.28 4.13
N GLU A 328 25.48 4.56 4.26
CA GLU A 328 25.78 5.20 5.55
C GLU A 328 24.59 5.07 6.51
N GLU A 329 23.36 5.39 6.06
CA GLU A 329 22.17 5.23 6.88
C GLU A 329 21.89 3.76 7.23
N GLN A 330 22.17 2.83 6.32
CA GLN A 330 22.06 1.39 6.58
C GLN A 330 23.08 0.93 7.64
N GLN A 331 24.32 1.40 7.59
CA GLN A 331 25.35 1.13 8.60
C GLN A 331 24.96 1.70 9.97
N ARG A 332 24.44 2.93 10.00
CA ARG A 332 23.95 3.57 11.23
C ARG A 332 22.79 2.81 11.87
N LEU A 333 21.99 2.10 11.08
CA LEU A 333 20.95 1.18 11.55
C LEU A 333 21.50 -0.18 11.95
N GLY A 334 22.69 -0.54 11.50
CA GLY A 334 23.33 -1.82 11.78
C GLY A 334 23.57 -2.04 13.27
N VAL A 335 24.13 -1.06 13.98
CA VAL A 335 24.41 -1.15 15.42
C VAL A 335 23.17 -1.41 16.27
N PRO A 336 22.08 -0.62 16.20
CA PRO A 336 20.85 -0.92 16.92
C PRO A 336 20.24 -2.29 16.55
N THR A 337 20.45 -2.73 15.30
CA THR A 337 19.98 -4.04 14.84
C THR A 337 20.78 -5.17 15.48
N ALA A 338 22.11 -5.03 15.51
CA ALA A 338 23.01 -5.98 16.17
C ALA A 338 22.72 -6.08 17.68
N VAL A 339 22.53 -4.93 18.35
CA VAL A 339 22.12 -4.92 19.76
C VAL A 339 20.82 -5.71 19.97
N LEU A 340 19.82 -5.49 19.12
CA LEU A 340 18.54 -6.21 19.23
C LEU A 340 18.69 -7.71 19.00
N SER A 341 19.53 -8.14 18.04
CA SER A 341 19.78 -9.55 17.74
C SER A 341 20.51 -10.29 18.88
N VAL A 342 21.21 -9.57 19.74
CA VAL A 342 21.94 -10.14 20.89
C VAL A 342 21.13 -10.05 22.18
N VAL A 343 20.51 -8.91 22.47
CA VAL A 343 19.83 -8.68 23.76
C VAL A 343 18.65 -9.61 23.96
N ALA A 344 17.83 -9.85 22.94
CA ALA A 344 16.64 -10.69 23.09
C ALA A 344 16.99 -12.18 23.36
N PRO A 345 17.90 -12.84 22.61
CA PRO A 345 18.36 -14.19 22.95
C PRO A 345 19.11 -14.25 24.29
N ALA A 346 19.94 -13.24 24.62
CA ALA A 346 20.65 -13.20 25.89
C ALA A 346 19.70 -13.14 27.08
N LEU A 347 18.65 -12.32 27.03
CA LEU A 347 17.62 -12.27 28.07
C LEU A 347 16.82 -13.57 28.14
N ALA A 348 16.54 -14.24 27.01
CA ALA A 348 15.88 -15.54 27.01
C ALA A 348 16.75 -16.63 27.65
N THR A 349 18.05 -16.66 27.33
CA THR A 349 19.02 -17.58 27.94
C THR A 349 19.17 -17.31 29.45
N PHE A 350 19.28 -16.01 29.82
CA PHE A 350 19.33 -15.60 31.22
C PHE A 350 18.08 -16.04 32.00
N ASN A 351 16.89 -15.87 31.37
CA ASN A 351 15.63 -16.36 31.96
C ASN A 351 15.66 -17.86 32.20
N SER A 352 16.12 -18.66 31.22
CA SER A 352 16.24 -20.11 31.35
C SER A 352 17.22 -20.50 32.44
N ALA A 353 18.37 -19.83 32.52
CA ALA A 353 19.37 -20.08 33.57
C ALA A 353 18.85 -19.74 34.97
N LEU A 354 18.14 -18.60 35.09
CA LEU A 354 17.58 -18.17 36.37
C LEU A 354 16.46 -19.11 36.88
N ILE A 355 15.59 -19.54 35.96
CA ILE A 355 14.55 -20.55 36.28
C ILE A 355 15.19 -21.87 36.71
N LEU A 356 16.25 -22.31 36.01
CA LEU A 356 16.96 -23.54 36.38
C LEU A 356 17.63 -23.42 37.76
N TRP A 357 18.26 -22.28 38.06
CA TRP A 357 18.91 -22.01 39.32
C TRP A 357 17.90 -21.95 40.47
N ILE A 358 16.90 -21.06 40.40
CA ILE A 358 15.90 -20.93 41.46
C ILE A 358 15.05 -22.20 41.59
N GLY A 359 14.62 -22.77 40.46
CA GLY A 359 13.83 -24.00 40.44
C GLY A 359 14.61 -25.21 40.93
N GLY A 360 15.94 -25.28 40.67
CA GLY A 360 16.83 -26.28 41.20
C GLY A 360 16.94 -26.24 42.73
N LEU A 361 17.12 -25.02 43.31
CA LEU A 361 17.10 -24.84 44.76
C LEU A 361 15.78 -25.32 45.38
N ARG A 362 14.65 -24.94 44.78
CA ARG A 362 13.32 -25.36 45.22
C ARG A 362 13.08 -26.89 45.07
N ALA A 363 13.74 -27.50 44.07
CA ALA A 363 13.68 -28.95 43.90
C ALA A 363 14.48 -29.69 45.01
N VAL A 364 15.63 -29.14 45.42
CA VAL A 364 16.41 -29.65 46.54
C VAL A 364 15.64 -29.50 47.86
N GLU A 365 14.90 -28.41 48.04
CA GLU A 365 14.03 -28.16 49.18
C GLU A 365 12.75 -29.05 49.18
N GLY A 366 12.51 -29.84 48.13
CA GLY A 366 11.36 -30.73 48.01
C GLY A 366 10.05 -30.05 47.57
N HIS A 367 10.08 -28.78 47.22
CA HIS A 367 8.90 -28.05 46.75
C HIS A 367 8.52 -28.34 45.30
N LEU A 368 9.47 -28.83 44.49
CA LEU A 368 9.30 -29.17 43.07
C LEU A 368 9.92 -30.51 42.74
N SER A 369 9.31 -31.30 41.81
CA SER A 369 10.01 -32.44 41.22
C SER A 369 10.94 -32.00 40.10
N VAL A 370 11.96 -32.80 39.81
CA VAL A 370 12.88 -32.53 38.68
C VAL A 370 12.12 -32.51 37.34
N GLY A 371 11.16 -33.44 37.17
CA GLY A 371 10.31 -33.47 35.97
C GLY A 371 9.42 -32.23 35.84
N LEU A 372 8.92 -31.70 36.98
CA LEU A 372 8.13 -30.49 36.98
C LEU A 372 8.97 -29.26 36.58
N LEU A 373 10.23 -29.17 37.04
CA LEU A 373 11.15 -28.09 36.64
C LEU A 373 11.43 -28.11 35.15
N VAL A 374 11.68 -29.28 34.56
CA VAL A 374 11.89 -29.41 33.10
C VAL A 374 10.62 -29.06 32.32
N ALA A 375 9.45 -29.51 32.78
CA ALA A 375 8.18 -29.17 32.19
C ALA A 375 7.90 -27.66 32.25
N PHE A 376 8.19 -27.02 33.40
CA PHE A 376 8.07 -25.57 33.59
C PHE A 376 8.96 -24.79 32.58
N GLN A 377 10.22 -25.22 32.42
CA GLN A 377 11.15 -24.59 31.48
C GLN A 377 10.66 -24.71 30.04
N ALA A 378 10.16 -25.89 29.63
CA ALA A 378 9.59 -26.11 28.30
C ALA A 378 8.34 -25.24 28.05
N LEU A 379 7.46 -25.07 29.04
CA LEU A 379 6.30 -24.21 28.99
C LEU A 379 6.70 -22.73 28.92
N MET A 380 7.75 -22.33 29.65
CA MET A 380 8.25 -20.96 29.64
C MET A 380 8.77 -20.55 28.26
N VAL A 381 9.45 -21.44 27.54
CA VAL A 381 9.84 -21.19 26.13
C VAL A 381 8.61 -21.01 25.25
N ARG A 382 7.57 -21.81 25.42
CA ARG A 382 6.29 -21.70 24.69
C ARG A 382 5.51 -20.44 25.04
N PHE A 383 5.64 -19.92 26.26
CA PHE A 383 5.08 -18.66 26.70
C PHE A 383 5.79 -17.45 26.06
N THR A 384 7.12 -17.49 25.98
CA THR A 384 7.92 -16.35 25.48
C THR A 384 7.88 -16.21 23.95
N ALA A 385 7.72 -17.30 23.21
CA ALA A 385 7.70 -17.30 21.75
C ALA A 385 6.57 -16.43 21.14
N PRO A 386 5.30 -16.50 21.57
CA PRO A 386 4.25 -15.58 21.11
C PRO A 386 4.52 -14.12 21.45
N LEU A 387 5.11 -13.82 22.61
CA LEU A 387 5.45 -12.45 23.01
C LEU A 387 6.44 -11.79 22.05
N THR A 388 7.44 -12.54 21.58
CA THR A 388 8.40 -12.04 20.59
C THR A 388 7.74 -11.80 19.23
N ARG A 389 6.79 -12.64 18.81
CA ARG A 389 6.01 -12.45 17.57
C ARG A 389 5.12 -11.21 17.65
N LEU A 390 4.40 -11.00 18.77
CA LEU A 390 3.55 -9.82 19.00
C LEU A 390 4.32 -8.50 18.90
N ASN A 391 5.58 -8.47 19.34
CA ASN A 391 6.44 -7.29 19.16
C ASN A 391 6.68 -6.96 17.68
N GLY A 392 6.87 -7.96 16.82
CA GLY A 392 7.03 -7.77 15.37
C GLY A 392 5.76 -7.29 14.67
N VAL A 393 4.59 -7.65 15.20
CA VAL A 393 3.29 -7.27 14.61
C VAL A 393 3.01 -5.77 14.75
N ALA A 394 3.48 -5.12 15.80
CA ALA A 394 3.24 -3.69 16.02
C ALA A 394 3.77 -2.80 14.87
N GLY A 395 4.93 -3.12 14.30
CA GLY A 395 5.47 -2.43 13.12
C GLY A 395 4.63 -2.70 11.87
N ARG A 396 4.22 -3.96 11.67
CA ARG A 396 3.37 -4.36 10.53
C ARG A 396 1.97 -3.75 10.58
N ILE A 397 1.41 -3.51 11.75
CA ILE A 397 0.13 -2.78 11.90
C ILE A 397 0.26 -1.33 11.40
N GLN A 398 1.40 -0.67 11.60
CA GLN A 398 1.62 0.69 11.07
C GLN A 398 1.72 0.68 9.54
N ASP A 399 2.48 -0.25 8.96
CA ASP A 399 2.57 -0.43 7.51
C ASP A 399 1.19 -0.78 6.91
N PHE A 400 0.47 -1.71 7.52
CA PHE A 400 -0.91 -2.05 7.18
C PHE A 400 -1.85 -0.83 7.22
N ALA A 401 -1.73 0.01 8.24
CA ALA A 401 -2.51 1.24 8.36
C ALA A 401 -2.25 2.22 7.22
N ALA A 402 -0.99 2.35 6.83
CA ALA A 402 -0.59 3.20 5.71
C ALA A 402 -1.13 2.65 4.38
N ASP A 403 -0.98 1.35 4.14
CA ASP A 403 -1.47 0.70 2.92
C ASP A 403 -3.00 0.76 2.81
N VAL A 404 -3.73 0.48 3.90
CA VAL A 404 -5.20 0.62 3.93
C VAL A 404 -5.62 2.06 3.64
N THR A 405 -4.89 3.05 4.16
CA THR A 405 -5.19 4.47 3.91
C THR A 405 -4.97 4.83 2.44
N ARG A 406 -3.88 4.34 1.82
CA ARG A 406 -3.58 4.53 0.40
C ARG A 406 -4.63 3.88 -0.51
N LEU A 407 -5.08 2.66 -0.17
CA LEU A 407 -6.12 1.98 -0.91
C LEU A 407 -7.47 2.69 -0.81
N ARG A 408 -7.82 3.17 0.39
CA ARG A 408 -9.06 3.93 0.62
C ARG A 408 -9.11 5.26 -0.13
N ASP A 409 -7.99 5.92 -0.34
CA ASP A 409 -7.90 7.13 -1.17
C ASP A 409 -8.45 6.87 -2.58
N VAL A 410 -8.17 5.69 -3.14
CA VAL A 410 -8.70 5.27 -4.44
C VAL A 410 -10.16 4.80 -4.32
N GLU A 411 -10.46 3.93 -3.36
CA GLU A 411 -11.79 3.34 -3.16
C GLU A 411 -12.87 4.38 -2.81
N ALA A 412 -12.50 5.47 -2.14
CA ALA A 412 -13.41 6.54 -1.77
C ALA A 412 -13.65 7.56 -2.89
N PHE A 413 -12.81 7.57 -3.93
CA PHE A 413 -13.01 8.48 -5.04
C PHE A 413 -14.24 8.06 -5.84
N PRO A 414 -15.15 8.99 -6.18
CA PRO A 414 -16.37 8.64 -6.89
C PRO A 414 -16.07 8.12 -8.29
N ALA A 415 -16.76 7.04 -8.68
CA ALA A 415 -16.72 6.56 -10.05
C ALA A 415 -17.25 7.61 -11.03
N ASP A 416 -16.78 7.57 -12.27
CA ASP A 416 -17.21 8.44 -13.34
C ASP A 416 -18.74 8.38 -13.52
N GLY A 417 -19.35 9.54 -13.75
CA GLY A 417 -20.78 9.68 -13.93
C GLY A 417 -21.36 8.83 -15.07
N LEU A 418 -20.57 8.57 -16.11
CA LEU A 418 -20.92 7.72 -17.24
C LEU A 418 -21.12 6.24 -16.82
N TYR A 419 -20.46 5.77 -15.74
CA TYR A 419 -20.65 4.42 -15.22
C TYR A 419 -21.78 4.28 -14.19
N ARG A 420 -22.27 5.38 -13.62
CA ARG A 420 -23.31 5.31 -12.56
C ARG A 420 -24.65 4.80 -13.08
N ARG A 421 -24.94 4.97 -14.37
CA ARG A 421 -26.21 4.59 -15.00
C ARG A 421 -26.27 3.15 -15.49
N GLU A 422 -25.12 2.50 -15.71
CA GLU A 422 -25.06 1.07 -16.04
C GLU A 422 -25.32 0.13 -14.84
N GLY A 423 -25.57 0.66 -13.64
CA GLY A 423 -25.72 -0.09 -12.39
C GLY A 423 -27.03 -0.83 -12.17
N GLY A 424 -27.90 -0.95 -13.18
CA GLY A 424 -29.01 -1.89 -13.20
C GLY A 424 -28.50 -3.26 -13.66
N ALA A 425 -28.32 -4.20 -12.75
CA ALA A 425 -28.02 -5.59 -13.08
C ALA A 425 -29.11 -6.13 -14.04
N GLY A 426 -28.78 -6.31 -15.34
CA GLY A 426 -29.63 -6.98 -16.31
C GLY A 426 -30.25 -6.14 -17.41
N GLY A 427 -29.90 -4.86 -17.56
CA GLY A 427 -30.29 -4.08 -18.74
C GLY A 427 -29.48 -4.52 -19.97
N GLU A 428 -30.14 -4.88 -21.08
CA GLU A 428 -29.48 -5.05 -22.38
C GLU A 428 -28.64 -3.79 -22.69
N ALA A 429 -27.38 -3.97 -23.12
CA ALA A 429 -26.52 -2.87 -23.50
C ALA A 429 -27.17 -2.13 -24.66
N ASP A 430 -27.54 -0.86 -24.47
CA ASP A 430 -28.03 -0.02 -25.57
C ASP A 430 -26.84 0.24 -26.52
N THR A 431 -26.79 -0.51 -27.60
CA THR A 431 -25.76 -0.42 -28.65
C THR A 431 -26.24 0.42 -29.85
N ARG A 432 -27.31 1.21 -29.66
CA ARG A 432 -27.84 2.11 -30.67
C ARG A 432 -26.74 3.05 -31.18
N ARG A 433 -26.52 3.09 -32.49
CA ARG A 433 -25.62 4.06 -33.11
C ARG A 433 -26.28 5.43 -33.18
N LEU A 434 -25.53 6.46 -32.80
CA LEU A 434 -25.94 7.87 -32.90
C LEU A 434 -25.76 8.36 -34.35
N ALA A 435 -26.62 9.30 -34.79
CA ALA A 435 -26.56 9.89 -36.12
C ALA A 435 -25.36 10.84 -36.31
N GLY A 436 -24.86 11.41 -35.19
CA GLY A 436 -23.61 12.16 -35.16
C GLY A 436 -23.75 13.67 -35.31
N ARG A 437 -24.92 14.24 -34.98
CA ARG A 437 -25.06 15.69 -34.79
C ARG A 437 -24.46 16.10 -33.46
N VAL A 438 -23.42 16.96 -33.48
CA VAL A 438 -22.71 17.40 -32.28
C VAL A 438 -22.97 18.90 -32.05
N GLU A 439 -23.33 19.25 -30.82
CA GLU A 439 -23.61 20.63 -30.40
C GLU A 439 -22.83 20.92 -29.10
N LEU A 440 -21.97 21.92 -29.13
CA LEU A 440 -21.23 22.45 -28.00
C LEU A 440 -21.77 23.86 -27.74
N GLU A 441 -22.28 24.13 -26.55
CA GLU A 441 -22.92 25.38 -26.19
C GLU A 441 -22.24 25.98 -24.96
N GLY A 442 -21.57 27.13 -25.12
CA GLY A 442 -21.01 27.94 -24.05
C GLY A 442 -19.99 27.21 -23.17
N LEU A 443 -19.15 26.35 -23.74
CA LEU A 443 -18.24 25.52 -22.97
C LEU A 443 -17.13 26.32 -22.30
N THR A 444 -17.08 26.26 -20.97
CA THR A 444 -15.96 26.75 -20.16
C THR A 444 -15.30 25.57 -19.51
N PHE A 445 -13.98 25.41 -19.68
CA PHE A 445 -13.22 24.27 -19.13
C PHE A 445 -11.76 24.61 -18.87
N GLY A 446 -11.20 23.98 -17.83
CA GLY A 446 -9.78 23.94 -17.51
C GLY A 446 -9.42 22.64 -16.78
N TYR A 447 -8.14 22.25 -16.81
CA TYR A 447 -7.68 21.01 -16.14
C TYR A 447 -7.59 21.14 -14.62
N SER A 448 -7.54 22.35 -14.09
CA SER A 448 -7.51 22.64 -12.65
C SER A 448 -8.47 23.78 -12.31
N PRO A 449 -9.42 23.58 -11.40
CA PRO A 449 -10.31 24.66 -10.93
C PRO A 449 -9.57 25.83 -10.27
N LEU A 450 -8.29 25.64 -9.92
CA LEU A 450 -7.44 26.65 -9.29
C LEU A 450 -6.74 27.56 -10.31
N ASP A 451 -6.75 27.19 -11.57
CA ASP A 451 -6.12 27.95 -12.66
C ASP A 451 -7.20 28.58 -13.57
N PRO A 452 -6.87 29.61 -14.35
CA PRO A 452 -7.79 30.16 -15.31
C PRO A 452 -8.28 29.09 -16.30
N PRO A 453 -9.53 29.17 -16.78
CA PRO A 453 -10.04 28.23 -17.76
C PRO A 453 -9.22 28.30 -19.05
N LEU A 454 -9.05 27.17 -19.71
CA LEU A 454 -8.39 27.05 -21.02
C LEU A 454 -9.33 27.36 -22.15
N LEU A 455 -10.60 27.01 -22.02
CA LEU A 455 -11.70 27.32 -22.93
C LEU A 455 -12.68 28.20 -22.17
N THR A 456 -13.16 29.26 -22.81
CA THR A 456 -14.15 30.18 -22.24
C THR A 456 -15.22 30.44 -23.31
N ASP A 457 -16.48 30.14 -22.98
CA ASP A 457 -17.66 30.36 -23.82
C ASP A 457 -17.51 29.80 -25.25
N PHE A 458 -16.93 28.59 -25.37
CA PHE A 458 -16.71 27.97 -26.68
C PHE A 458 -17.97 27.27 -27.18
N SER A 459 -18.42 27.62 -28.37
CA SER A 459 -19.60 27.05 -29.02
C SER A 459 -19.26 26.56 -30.44
N LEU A 460 -19.80 25.37 -30.81
CA LEU A 460 -19.59 24.73 -32.10
C LEU A 460 -20.75 23.79 -32.41
N THR A 461 -21.30 23.85 -33.60
CA THR A 461 -22.29 22.87 -34.08
C THR A 461 -21.78 22.18 -35.33
N VAL A 462 -21.83 20.83 -35.32
CA VAL A 462 -21.42 19.97 -36.44
C VAL A 462 -22.59 19.08 -36.82
N GLY A 463 -23.03 19.18 -38.05
CA GLY A 463 -24.09 18.30 -38.59
C GLY A 463 -23.56 16.88 -38.91
N PRO A 464 -24.46 15.91 -39.05
CA PRO A 464 -24.10 14.55 -39.44
C PRO A 464 -23.33 14.53 -40.77
N GLY A 465 -22.29 13.68 -40.84
CA GLY A 465 -21.44 13.54 -42.03
C GLY A 465 -20.55 14.76 -42.37
N ARG A 466 -20.52 15.79 -41.56
CA ARG A 466 -19.65 16.96 -41.77
C ARG A 466 -18.29 16.76 -41.12
N GLN A 467 -17.27 17.30 -41.78
CA GLN A 467 -15.89 17.30 -41.26
C GLN A 467 -15.53 18.71 -40.79
N VAL A 468 -14.89 18.81 -39.65
CA VAL A 468 -14.43 20.07 -39.06
C VAL A 468 -12.96 19.95 -38.68
N ALA A 469 -12.15 20.91 -39.07
CA ALA A 469 -10.76 21.03 -38.67
C ALA A 469 -10.61 22.13 -37.60
N LEU A 470 -10.05 21.78 -36.44
CA LEU A 470 -9.68 22.73 -35.40
C LEU A 470 -8.23 23.16 -35.61
N VAL A 471 -8.02 24.44 -35.96
CA VAL A 471 -6.71 25.04 -36.22
C VAL A 471 -6.36 26.07 -35.14
N GLY A 472 -5.07 26.17 -34.82
CA GLY A 472 -4.59 27.12 -33.81
C GLY A 472 -3.20 26.75 -33.26
N GLY A 473 -2.58 27.64 -32.53
CA GLY A 473 -1.27 27.45 -31.93
C GLY A 473 -1.23 26.30 -30.89
N SER A 474 -0.03 25.94 -30.46
CA SER A 474 0.11 24.97 -29.34
C SER A 474 -0.52 25.55 -28.08
N GLY A 475 -1.24 24.71 -27.32
CA GLY A 475 -1.94 25.14 -26.09
C GLY A 475 -3.29 25.86 -26.30
N SER A 476 -3.78 26.03 -27.52
CA SER A 476 -5.08 26.70 -27.80
C SER A 476 -6.34 25.87 -27.46
N GLY A 477 -6.19 24.68 -26.90
CA GLY A 477 -7.32 23.85 -26.46
C GLY A 477 -7.88 22.86 -27.48
N LYS A 478 -7.29 22.69 -28.69
CA LYS A 478 -7.78 21.77 -29.74
C LYS A 478 -7.99 20.34 -29.23
N SER A 479 -6.97 19.73 -28.64
CA SER A 479 -7.05 18.40 -28.06
C SER A 479 -7.99 18.34 -26.85
N THR A 480 -8.19 19.45 -26.17
CA THR A 480 -9.13 19.57 -25.05
C THR A 480 -10.58 19.44 -25.51
N VAL A 481 -10.93 20.10 -26.64
CA VAL A 481 -12.26 19.97 -27.26
C VAL A 481 -12.53 18.51 -27.65
N SER A 482 -11.56 17.84 -28.29
CA SER A 482 -11.70 16.42 -28.66
C SER A 482 -11.90 15.51 -27.43
N ARG A 483 -11.17 15.75 -26.32
CA ARG A 483 -11.30 15.01 -25.08
C ARG A 483 -12.64 15.26 -24.37
N LEU A 484 -13.17 16.48 -24.44
CA LEU A 484 -14.51 16.81 -23.94
C LEU A 484 -15.60 16.09 -24.75
N LEU A 485 -15.49 16.06 -26.07
CA LEU A 485 -16.40 15.34 -26.98
C LEU A 485 -16.37 13.82 -26.75
N ALA A 486 -15.19 13.26 -26.48
CA ALA A 486 -15.05 11.86 -26.13
C ALA A 486 -15.59 11.50 -24.73
N GLY A 487 -16.10 12.48 -23.95
CA GLY A 487 -16.60 12.27 -22.60
C GLY A 487 -15.52 11.99 -21.55
N LEU A 488 -14.23 12.22 -21.88
CA LEU A 488 -13.11 11.99 -20.94
C LEU A 488 -13.05 13.04 -19.83
N TYR A 489 -13.60 14.24 -20.10
CA TYR A 489 -13.73 15.34 -19.15
C TYR A 489 -15.14 15.92 -19.20
N GLN A 490 -15.55 16.56 -18.12
CA GLN A 490 -16.81 17.31 -18.05
C GLN A 490 -16.49 18.82 -18.06
N PRO A 491 -17.22 19.65 -18.83
CA PRO A 491 -17.06 21.09 -18.80
C PRO A 491 -17.47 21.65 -17.43
N TRP A 492 -16.89 22.78 -17.04
CA TRP A 492 -17.28 23.51 -15.84
C TRP A 492 -18.63 24.23 -16.05
N GLU A 493 -18.80 24.80 -17.24
CA GLU A 493 -20.03 25.47 -17.67
C GLU A 493 -20.33 25.08 -19.11
N GLY A 494 -21.59 25.23 -19.51
CA GLY A 494 -22.08 24.86 -20.83
C GLY A 494 -22.51 23.39 -20.93
N THR A 495 -22.91 22.99 -22.13
CA THR A 495 -23.44 21.65 -22.42
C THR A 495 -22.87 21.08 -23.71
N ILE A 496 -22.66 19.76 -23.70
CA ILE A 496 -22.31 18.97 -24.88
C ILE A 496 -23.51 18.09 -25.19
N ARG A 497 -24.03 18.15 -26.43
CA ARG A 497 -25.13 17.31 -26.89
C ARG A 497 -24.71 16.52 -28.12
N ILE A 498 -25.15 15.28 -28.20
CA ILE A 498 -25.08 14.46 -29.42
C ILE A 498 -26.50 14.04 -29.76
N ASP A 499 -26.92 14.35 -31.00
CA ASP A 499 -28.28 14.14 -31.50
C ASP A 499 -29.35 14.75 -30.58
N GLY A 500 -29.08 15.95 -30.04
CA GLY A 500 -29.96 16.68 -29.13
C GLY A 500 -29.97 16.14 -27.67
N GLN A 501 -29.32 15.03 -27.36
CA GLN A 501 -29.22 14.47 -26.01
C GLN A 501 -27.95 14.94 -25.30
N PRO A 502 -28.01 15.40 -24.05
CA PRO A 502 -26.82 15.73 -23.28
C PRO A 502 -25.89 14.51 -23.17
N LEU A 503 -24.57 14.72 -23.38
CA LEU A 503 -23.55 13.67 -23.32
C LEU A 503 -23.62 12.86 -22.02
N THR A 504 -23.94 13.52 -20.91
CA THR A 504 -24.09 12.90 -19.60
C THR A 504 -25.32 11.99 -19.49
N GLU A 505 -26.25 12.04 -20.45
CA GLU A 505 -27.46 11.23 -20.48
C GLU A 505 -27.38 10.06 -21.45
N ILE A 506 -26.41 10.04 -22.32
CA ILE A 506 -26.18 8.96 -23.28
C ILE A 506 -25.58 7.77 -22.55
N PRO A 507 -26.16 6.56 -22.71
CA PRO A 507 -25.55 5.33 -22.17
C PRO A 507 -24.14 5.15 -22.72
N ARG A 508 -23.21 4.71 -21.86
CA ARG A 508 -21.80 4.54 -22.26
C ARG A 508 -21.64 3.55 -23.42
N SER A 509 -22.42 2.48 -23.44
CA SER A 509 -22.43 1.49 -24.52
C SER A 509 -22.78 2.12 -25.87
N ALA A 510 -23.82 2.98 -25.91
CA ALA A 510 -24.21 3.72 -27.11
C ALA A 510 -23.12 4.74 -27.52
N LEU A 511 -22.54 5.45 -26.56
CA LEU A 511 -21.44 6.38 -26.82
C LEU A 511 -20.21 5.65 -27.39
N ALA A 512 -19.80 4.54 -26.78
CA ALA A 512 -18.65 3.74 -27.22
C ALA A 512 -18.86 3.10 -28.60
N ALA A 513 -20.11 2.74 -28.95
CA ALA A 513 -20.47 2.22 -30.26
C ALA A 513 -20.51 3.31 -31.37
N SER A 514 -20.56 4.59 -30.98
CA SER A 514 -20.82 5.70 -31.92
C SER A 514 -19.66 6.69 -31.99
N VAL A 515 -18.85 6.85 -30.96
CA VAL A 515 -17.75 7.81 -30.87
C VAL A 515 -16.43 7.10 -30.71
N SER A 516 -15.50 7.34 -31.64
CA SER A 516 -14.12 6.86 -31.57
C SER A 516 -13.17 8.02 -31.36
N PHE A 517 -12.16 7.84 -30.52
CA PHE A 517 -11.13 8.83 -30.22
C PHE A 517 -9.74 8.26 -30.48
N VAL A 518 -8.94 8.96 -31.29
CA VAL A 518 -7.54 8.64 -31.55
C VAL A 518 -6.68 9.70 -30.89
N ASP A 519 -5.87 9.32 -29.90
CA ASP A 519 -4.94 10.25 -29.25
C ASP A 519 -3.67 10.41 -30.10
N GLN A 520 -2.89 11.44 -29.80
CA GLN A 520 -1.60 11.69 -30.44
C GLN A 520 -0.57 10.62 -30.07
N ASP A 521 -0.60 10.17 -28.80
CA ASP A 521 0.27 9.11 -28.27
C ASP A 521 -0.48 7.78 -28.32
N VAL A 522 -0.18 6.96 -29.31
CA VAL A 522 -0.80 5.64 -29.49
C VAL A 522 0.07 4.57 -28.82
N PHE A 523 -0.55 3.80 -27.93
CA PHE A 523 0.05 2.66 -27.27
C PHE A 523 -0.50 1.34 -27.81
N LEU A 524 0.39 0.38 -28.10
CA LEU A 524 0.03 -0.99 -28.48
C LEU A 524 0.49 -1.96 -27.40
N PHE A 525 -0.39 -2.87 -27.03
CA PHE A 525 -0.11 -3.92 -26.06
C PHE A 525 0.71 -5.04 -26.70
N GLU A 526 1.60 -5.66 -25.92
CA GLU A 526 2.22 -6.90 -26.33
C GLU A 526 1.16 -8.01 -26.48
N GLY A 527 1.15 -8.69 -27.63
CA GLY A 527 0.16 -9.69 -27.99
C GLY A 527 0.07 -9.86 -29.50
N THR A 528 -1.12 -10.09 -30.03
CA THR A 528 -1.37 -10.18 -31.47
C THR A 528 -2.00 -8.90 -32.02
N VAL A 529 -1.93 -8.70 -33.34
CA VAL A 529 -2.65 -7.61 -34.03
C VAL A 529 -4.14 -7.70 -33.71
N ARG A 530 -4.72 -8.92 -33.81
CA ARG A 530 -6.13 -9.15 -33.49
C ARG A 530 -6.49 -8.69 -32.08
N GLU A 531 -5.72 -9.07 -31.07
CA GLU A 531 -5.95 -8.67 -29.69
C GLU A 531 -5.89 -7.16 -29.49
N ASN A 532 -4.97 -6.46 -30.17
CA ASN A 532 -4.88 -5.00 -30.12
C ASN A 532 -6.08 -4.32 -30.79
N VAL A 533 -6.53 -4.81 -31.95
CA VAL A 533 -7.67 -4.24 -32.67
C VAL A 533 -8.98 -4.51 -31.96
N THR A 534 -9.16 -5.68 -31.36
CA THR A 534 -10.39 -6.08 -30.66
C THR A 534 -10.41 -5.69 -29.17
N LEU A 535 -9.28 -5.25 -28.62
CA LEU A 535 -9.11 -5.06 -27.16
C LEU A 535 -9.56 -6.28 -26.36
N TRP A 536 -9.12 -7.48 -26.83
CA TRP A 536 -9.42 -8.81 -26.28
C TRP A 536 -10.90 -9.21 -26.33
N ASP A 537 -11.73 -8.59 -27.14
CA ASP A 537 -13.09 -9.05 -27.36
C ASP A 537 -13.10 -10.29 -28.30
N PRO A 538 -13.43 -11.48 -27.79
CA PRO A 538 -13.47 -12.69 -28.60
C PRO A 538 -14.69 -12.78 -29.51
N SER A 539 -15.73 -11.96 -29.26
CA SER A 539 -16.98 -12.01 -30.01
C SER A 539 -16.87 -11.40 -31.41
N LEU A 540 -15.82 -10.56 -31.63
CA LEU A 540 -15.60 -9.93 -32.94
C LEU A 540 -15.01 -10.94 -33.95
N PRO A 541 -15.67 -11.15 -35.12
CA PRO A 541 -15.17 -12.07 -36.12
C PRO A 541 -13.93 -11.52 -36.84
N ASP A 542 -13.04 -12.41 -37.30
CA ASP A 542 -11.80 -12.04 -37.97
C ASP A 542 -12.05 -11.21 -39.24
N GLU A 543 -13.19 -11.40 -39.92
CA GLU A 543 -13.55 -10.60 -41.09
C GLU A 543 -13.79 -9.12 -40.73
N ALA A 544 -14.38 -8.83 -39.56
CA ALA A 544 -14.53 -7.46 -39.09
C ALA A 544 -13.16 -6.82 -38.80
N VAL A 545 -12.22 -7.58 -38.25
CA VAL A 545 -10.83 -7.14 -38.03
C VAL A 545 -10.14 -6.82 -39.36
N ARG A 546 -10.27 -7.70 -40.37
CA ARG A 546 -9.71 -7.48 -41.70
C ARG A 546 -10.28 -6.25 -42.38
N THR A 547 -11.60 -6.05 -42.25
CA THR A 547 -12.28 -4.86 -42.79
C THR A 547 -11.76 -3.58 -42.15
N ALA A 548 -11.63 -3.55 -40.80
CA ALA A 548 -11.06 -2.41 -40.09
C ALA A 548 -9.61 -2.10 -40.51
N LEU A 549 -8.78 -3.14 -40.68
CA LEU A 549 -7.40 -3.00 -41.16
C LEU A 549 -7.33 -2.48 -42.60
N ARG A 550 -8.28 -2.89 -43.46
CA ARG A 550 -8.41 -2.40 -44.85
C ARG A 550 -8.79 -0.92 -44.86
N ASP A 551 -9.79 -0.53 -44.06
CA ASP A 551 -10.25 0.85 -43.95
C ASP A 551 -9.14 1.76 -43.40
N ALA A 552 -8.29 1.24 -42.49
CA ALA A 552 -7.11 1.94 -41.98
C ALA A 552 -5.89 1.92 -42.94
N GLY A 553 -5.98 1.25 -44.11
CA GLY A 553 -4.87 1.13 -45.07
C GLY A 553 -3.70 0.29 -44.53
N LEU A 554 -3.97 -0.70 -43.67
CA LEU A 554 -2.97 -1.60 -43.06
C LEU A 554 -3.06 -3.05 -43.57
N GLU A 555 -4.05 -3.41 -44.39
CA GLU A 555 -4.30 -4.77 -44.84
C GLU A 555 -3.06 -5.41 -45.47
N GLU A 556 -2.42 -4.73 -46.43
CA GLU A 556 -1.22 -5.23 -47.08
C GLU A 556 -0.01 -5.40 -46.14
N VAL A 557 0.13 -4.44 -45.20
CA VAL A 557 1.23 -4.46 -44.21
C VAL A 557 1.10 -5.66 -43.29
N ILE A 558 -0.11 -5.97 -42.89
CA ILE A 558 -0.41 -7.11 -42.00
C ILE A 558 -0.38 -8.43 -42.78
N ALA A 559 -0.90 -8.47 -44.02
CA ALA A 559 -0.89 -9.66 -44.83
C ALA A 559 0.54 -10.14 -45.19
N ARG A 560 1.52 -9.24 -45.28
CA ARG A 560 2.94 -9.57 -45.50
C ARG A 560 3.66 -10.13 -44.27
N ARG A 561 3.04 -10.02 -43.08
CA ARG A 561 3.63 -10.57 -41.85
C ARG A 561 3.32 -12.05 -41.72
N PRO A 562 4.28 -12.85 -41.19
CA PRO A 562 3.95 -14.20 -40.76
C PRO A 562 2.73 -14.18 -39.84
N ASP A 563 1.80 -15.10 -40.02
CA ASP A 563 0.55 -15.23 -39.23
C ASP A 563 -0.50 -14.12 -39.43
N GLY A 564 -0.28 -13.13 -40.31
CA GLY A 564 -1.27 -12.10 -40.66
C GLY A 564 -1.84 -11.34 -39.45
N ILE A 565 -3.16 -11.43 -39.20
CA ILE A 565 -3.81 -10.78 -38.04
C ILE A 565 -3.39 -11.38 -36.68
N HIS A 566 -2.80 -12.56 -36.66
CA HIS A 566 -2.24 -13.20 -35.47
C HIS A 566 -0.74 -12.90 -35.30
N ALA A 567 -0.15 -12.07 -36.18
CA ALA A 567 1.24 -11.64 -36.07
C ALA A 567 1.48 -10.93 -34.73
N ARG A 568 2.65 -11.19 -34.15
CA ARG A 568 3.03 -10.64 -32.84
C ARG A 568 3.25 -9.13 -32.91
N VAL A 569 2.68 -8.42 -31.95
CA VAL A 569 2.97 -7.03 -31.60
C VAL A 569 3.91 -7.05 -30.41
N GLU A 570 5.08 -6.43 -30.54
CA GLU A 570 6.02 -6.27 -29.43
C GLU A 570 5.56 -5.16 -28.49
N GLN A 571 6.13 -5.12 -27.28
CA GLN A 571 5.82 -4.11 -26.29
C GLN A 571 5.91 -2.70 -26.89
N ASP A 572 4.85 -1.90 -26.70
CA ASP A 572 4.72 -0.54 -27.25
C ASP A 572 4.75 -0.50 -28.80
N GLY A 573 4.50 -1.62 -29.45
CA GLY A 573 4.47 -1.70 -30.92
C GLY A 573 5.80 -1.38 -31.60
N ARG A 574 6.94 -1.69 -30.99
CA ARG A 574 8.28 -1.37 -31.51
C ARG A 574 8.56 -1.94 -32.89
N ASN A 575 7.92 -3.03 -33.25
CA ASN A 575 8.00 -3.65 -34.55
C ASN A 575 7.03 -3.05 -35.60
N PHE A 576 6.41 -1.90 -35.30
CA PHE A 576 5.60 -1.09 -36.23
C PHE A 576 6.16 0.32 -36.33
N SER A 577 6.09 0.91 -37.53
CA SER A 577 6.45 2.32 -37.70
C SER A 577 5.46 3.25 -36.97
N GLY A 578 5.86 4.48 -36.64
CA GLY A 578 4.99 5.46 -35.97
C GLY A 578 3.66 5.67 -36.70
N GLY A 579 3.68 5.79 -38.04
CA GLY A 579 2.47 5.93 -38.85
C GLY A 579 1.63 4.65 -38.92
N GLN A 580 2.24 3.45 -38.85
CA GLN A 580 1.50 2.19 -38.76
C GLN A 580 0.82 2.03 -37.40
N ARG A 581 1.48 2.46 -36.33
CA ARG A 581 0.88 2.46 -34.97
C ARG A 581 -0.32 3.40 -34.88
N GLN A 582 -0.22 4.57 -35.50
CA GLN A 582 -1.29 5.57 -35.45
C GLN A 582 -2.52 5.17 -36.28
N ARG A 583 -2.34 4.51 -37.41
CA ARG A 583 -3.41 3.91 -38.23
C ARG A 583 -4.03 2.69 -37.56
#